data_a21757edcb571f6e6eff34ed55b321fa
#
_entry.id   a21757edcb571f6e6eff34ed55b321fa
#
_cell.length_a   1.000
_cell.length_b   1.000
_cell.length_c   1.000
_cell.angle_alpha   90.00
_cell.angle_beta   90.00
_cell.angle_gamma   90.00
#
_symmetry.space_group_name_H-M   'P 1'
#
loop_
_entity.id
_entity.type
_entity.pdbx_description
1 polymer ?
#
loop_
_entity_poly.entity_id
_entity_poly.type
_entity_poly.pdbx_seq_one_letter_code
_entity_poly.pdbx_strand_id
1 'polypeptide(L)'
;TRAILLSPEVTEAKLKEGVHLQAKRGANEAEFDEWVESQPERIALKSRIIAIREEHVDDIIIPDPDAIEHRFYAVFGKLKPRHMRDMGHLMRLIKVVALLNVWQRRQPDGTIVANQADIDAAFALWSKVVESQDLNVPPIVMNFYKNFILPAYFEKKNDPEFASDVDFGFVGLSSQELSTYYLRVEESPLNDEHLRKQILPQLIASGLITYDQPANGDRRSRHIFPKMFLNQNRFNFNDNNIGKSGGVMDESWKKFFGGKSL
;
A
#
# COMPACT_ATOMS: atom_id res chain seq x y z
N THR A 1 16.41 -9.21 -12.84
CA THR A 1 15.77 -7.98 -12.33
C THR A 1 14.40 -8.37 -11.83
N ARG A 2 14.11 -8.19 -10.54
CA ARG A 2 12.76 -8.43 -10.02
C ARG A 2 12.01 -7.09 -10.03
N ALA A 3 10.80 -7.09 -10.58
CA ALA A 3 9.93 -5.94 -10.56
C ALA A 3 9.40 -5.67 -9.13
N ILE A 4 9.13 -4.42 -8.83
CA ILE A 4 8.33 -4.05 -7.66
C ILE A 4 6.88 -4.34 -8.01
N LEU A 5 6.23 -5.23 -7.25
CA LEU A 5 4.83 -5.54 -7.44
C LEU A 5 4.00 -4.58 -6.60
N LEU A 6 3.21 -3.76 -7.26
CA LEU A 6 2.21 -2.90 -6.64
C LEU A 6 0.83 -3.54 -6.85
N SER A 7 0.10 -3.76 -5.76
CA SER A 7 -1.32 -4.09 -5.86
C SER A 7 -2.13 -2.81 -5.94
N PRO A 8 -2.96 -2.63 -6.97
CA PRO A 8 -3.86 -1.48 -7.00
C PRO A 8 -4.85 -1.57 -5.84
N GLU A 9 -5.16 -0.43 -5.26
CA GLU A 9 -6.30 -0.33 -4.36
C GLU A 9 -7.58 -0.58 -5.15
N VAL A 10 -8.36 -1.57 -4.71
CA VAL A 10 -9.64 -1.91 -5.30
C VAL A 10 -10.73 -1.30 -4.41
N THR A 11 -11.36 -0.24 -4.90
CA THR A 11 -12.53 0.36 -4.26
C THR A 11 -13.75 0.12 -5.12
N GLU A 12 -14.94 0.13 -4.54
CA GLU A 12 -16.19 -0.04 -5.27
C GLU A 12 -16.35 0.99 -6.40
N ALA A 13 -15.96 2.25 -6.14
CA ALA A 13 -15.95 3.31 -7.14
C ALA A 13 -15.06 2.97 -8.34
N LYS A 14 -13.84 2.49 -8.09
CA LYS A 14 -12.90 2.06 -9.15
C LYS A 14 -13.43 0.84 -9.92
N LEU A 15 -14.10 -0.09 -9.23
CA LEU A 15 -14.72 -1.25 -9.89
C LEU A 15 -15.86 -0.81 -10.81
N LYS A 16 -16.76 0.06 -10.34
CA LYS A 16 -17.86 0.61 -11.16
C LYS A 16 -17.33 1.37 -12.37
N GLU A 17 -16.30 2.19 -12.17
CA GLU A 17 -15.64 2.90 -13.27
C GLU A 17 -14.99 1.92 -14.26
N GLY A 18 -14.28 0.91 -13.75
CA GLY A 18 -13.67 -0.13 -14.59
C GLY A 18 -14.70 -0.89 -15.43
N VAL A 19 -15.83 -1.29 -14.85
CA VAL A 19 -16.94 -1.93 -15.59
C VAL A 19 -17.50 -0.99 -16.64
N HIS A 20 -17.70 0.29 -16.31
CA HIS A 20 -18.19 1.30 -17.27
C HIS A 20 -17.21 1.49 -18.44
N LEU A 21 -15.90 1.58 -18.16
CA LEU A 21 -14.88 1.70 -19.21
C LEU A 21 -14.80 0.45 -20.08
N GLN A 22 -14.96 -0.75 -19.52
CA GLN A 22 -15.01 -2.00 -20.29
C GLN A 22 -16.26 -2.05 -21.20
N ALA A 23 -17.41 -1.59 -20.70
CA ALA A 23 -18.63 -1.52 -21.50
C ALA A 23 -18.47 -0.53 -22.68
N LYS A 24 -17.89 0.65 -22.45
CA LYS A 24 -17.57 1.62 -23.49
C LYS A 24 -16.64 1.04 -24.55
N ARG A 25 -15.54 0.40 -24.12
CA ARG A 25 -14.58 -0.22 -25.02
C ARG A 25 -15.22 -1.33 -25.85
N GLY A 26 -16.03 -2.18 -25.21
CA GLY A 26 -16.75 -3.26 -25.91
C GLY A 26 -17.81 -2.77 -26.90
N ALA A 27 -18.36 -1.58 -26.69
CA ALA A 27 -19.35 -0.98 -27.62
C ALA A 27 -18.66 -0.43 -28.88
N ASN A 28 -17.56 0.30 -28.75
CA ASN A 28 -16.77 0.85 -29.86
C ASN A 28 -15.32 1.06 -29.45
N GLU A 29 -14.45 0.14 -29.83
CA GLU A 29 -13.03 0.16 -29.44
C GLU A 29 -12.28 1.36 -30.05
N ALA A 30 -12.56 1.72 -31.29
CA ALA A 30 -11.88 2.83 -31.97
C ALA A 30 -12.23 4.19 -31.32
N GLU A 31 -13.51 4.41 -31.04
CA GLU A 31 -13.97 5.61 -30.33
C GLU A 31 -13.44 5.67 -28.90
N PHE A 32 -13.39 4.53 -28.24
CA PHE A 32 -12.82 4.44 -26.89
C PHE A 32 -11.32 4.79 -26.88
N ASP A 33 -10.54 4.27 -27.82
CA ASP A 33 -9.13 4.56 -27.93
C ASP A 33 -8.87 6.04 -28.27
N GLU A 34 -9.65 6.64 -29.15
CA GLU A 34 -9.61 8.08 -29.44
C GLU A 34 -9.94 8.91 -28.20
N TRP A 35 -10.98 8.53 -27.47
CA TRP A 35 -11.36 9.17 -26.21
C TRP A 35 -10.22 9.05 -25.17
N VAL A 36 -9.60 7.87 -24.99
CA VAL A 36 -8.46 7.67 -24.07
C VAL A 36 -7.28 8.54 -24.46
N GLU A 37 -6.95 8.62 -25.76
CA GLU A 37 -5.83 9.44 -26.24
C GLU A 37 -6.12 10.95 -26.14
N SER A 38 -7.37 11.37 -26.14
CA SER A 38 -7.79 12.77 -26.00
C SER A 38 -7.83 13.26 -24.54
N GLN A 39 -7.67 12.36 -23.54
CA GLN A 39 -7.75 12.75 -22.12
C GLN A 39 -6.62 13.73 -21.75
N PRO A 40 -6.96 14.91 -21.19
CA PRO A 40 -5.96 15.95 -20.89
C PRO A 40 -4.85 15.47 -19.95
N GLU A 41 -5.22 14.70 -18.92
CA GLU A 41 -4.28 14.16 -17.94
C GLU A 41 -3.29 13.17 -18.59
N ARG A 42 -3.77 12.35 -19.51
CA ARG A 42 -2.94 11.41 -20.26
C ARG A 42 -1.99 12.15 -21.19
N ILE A 43 -2.47 13.16 -21.89
CA ILE A 43 -1.65 14.01 -22.77
C ILE A 43 -0.57 14.69 -21.96
N ALA A 44 -0.92 15.31 -20.82
CA ALA A 44 0.02 15.99 -19.93
C ALA A 44 1.06 15.01 -19.38
N LEU A 45 0.66 13.79 -18.94
CA LEU A 45 1.58 12.77 -18.45
C LEU A 45 2.54 12.30 -19.53
N LYS A 46 2.04 11.99 -20.74
CA LYS A 46 2.86 11.60 -21.89
C LYS A 46 3.87 12.70 -22.24
N SER A 47 3.41 13.96 -22.34
CA SER A 47 4.27 15.10 -22.64
C SER A 47 5.35 15.28 -21.59
N ARG A 48 5.02 15.14 -20.30
CA ARG A 48 5.99 15.19 -19.21
C ARG A 48 7.04 14.07 -19.28
N ILE A 49 6.61 12.83 -19.54
CA ILE A 49 7.53 11.70 -19.67
C ILE A 49 8.48 11.91 -20.87
N ILE A 50 7.97 12.40 -22.01
CA ILE A 50 8.77 12.72 -23.20
C ILE A 50 9.76 13.83 -22.86
N ALA A 51 9.32 14.92 -22.25
CA ALA A 51 10.17 16.03 -21.86
C ALA A 51 11.30 15.58 -20.90
N ILE A 52 10.99 14.75 -19.89
CA ILE A 52 12.00 14.21 -18.98
C ILE A 52 13.01 13.32 -19.75
N ARG A 53 12.54 12.53 -20.70
CA ARG A 53 13.41 11.65 -21.53
C ARG A 53 14.36 12.45 -22.44
N GLU A 54 13.92 13.64 -22.87
CA GLU A 54 14.73 14.53 -23.73
C GLU A 54 15.73 15.36 -22.93
N GLU A 55 15.52 15.47 -21.58
CA GLU A 55 16.48 16.14 -20.73
C GLU A 55 17.80 15.35 -20.66
N HIS A 56 18.90 16.07 -20.91
CA HIS A 56 20.22 15.52 -20.69
C HIS A 56 20.55 15.55 -19.20
N VAL A 57 20.70 14.40 -18.60
CA VAL A 57 21.01 14.21 -17.16
C VAL A 57 22.32 13.42 -17.06
N ASP A 58 23.35 14.05 -16.50
CA ASP A 58 24.65 13.43 -16.35
C ASP A 58 24.67 12.40 -15.22
N ASP A 59 24.15 12.77 -14.05
CA ASP A 59 23.98 11.85 -12.91
C ASP A 59 22.86 12.33 -11.97
N ILE A 60 22.43 11.40 -11.10
CA ILE A 60 21.45 11.67 -10.05
C ILE A 60 22.09 11.35 -8.70
N ILE A 61 22.35 12.39 -7.92
CA ILE A 61 23.07 12.33 -6.64
C ILE A 61 22.09 12.32 -5.47
N ILE A 62 22.38 11.47 -4.52
CA ILE A 62 21.72 11.45 -3.21
C ILE A 62 22.74 11.99 -2.20
N PRO A 63 22.52 13.16 -1.60
CA PRO A 63 23.57 13.88 -0.85
C PRO A 63 23.94 13.22 0.48
N ASP A 64 23.01 12.51 1.12
CA ASP A 64 23.23 11.90 2.42
C ASP A 64 22.78 10.43 2.42
N PRO A 65 23.62 9.49 1.94
CA PRO A 65 23.31 8.07 1.96
C PRO A 65 23.27 7.50 3.39
N ASP A 66 24.00 8.06 4.33
CA ASP A 66 24.07 7.55 5.71
C ASP A 66 22.75 7.82 6.45
N ALA A 67 22.14 8.98 6.25
CA ALA A 67 20.80 9.26 6.80
C ALA A 67 19.74 8.30 6.26
N ILE A 68 19.84 7.92 4.97
CA ILE A 68 18.95 6.95 4.36
C ILE A 68 19.16 5.56 4.97
N GLU A 69 20.41 5.16 5.17
CA GLU A 69 20.79 3.90 5.81
C GLU A 69 20.25 3.83 7.24
N HIS A 70 20.45 4.88 8.04
CA HIS A 70 19.92 4.95 9.40
C HIS A 70 18.39 4.85 9.42
N ARG A 71 17.72 5.57 8.53
CA ARG A 71 16.25 5.52 8.40
C ARG A 71 15.77 4.13 7.96
N PHE A 72 16.50 3.48 7.06
CA PHE A 72 16.21 2.11 6.63
C PHE A 72 16.34 1.12 7.78
N TYR A 73 17.40 1.21 8.59
CA TYR A 73 17.59 0.34 9.77
C TYR A 73 16.53 0.57 10.85
N ALA A 74 16.03 1.78 11.00
CA ALA A 74 14.96 2.07 11.94
C ALA A 74 13.65 1.32 11.59
N VAL A 75 13.44 0.98 10.32
CA VAL A 75 12.28 0.18 9.87
C VAL A 75 12.42 -1.29 10.26
N PHE A 76 13.64 -1.84 10.31
CA PHE A 76 13.88 -3.26 10.54
C PHE A 76 14.61 -3.51 11.87
N GLY A 77 13.98 -4.25 12.78
CA GLY A 77 14.65 -4.64 14.04
C GLY A 77 15.77 -5.67 13.83
N LYS A 78 15.71 -6.46 12.75
CA LYS A 78 16.71 -7.46 12.38
C LYS A 78 16.84 -7.51 10.86
N LEU A 79 18.06 -7.36 10.36
CA LEU A 79 18.34 -7.42 8.95
C LEU A 79 18.29 -8.88 8.43
N LYS A 80 17.80 -9.01 7.19
CA LYS A 80 17.75 -10.25 6.41
C LYS A 80 18.57 -10.08 5.12
N PRO A 81 19.10 -11.13 4.50
CA PRO A 81 19.90 -11.02 3.27
C PRO A 81 19.18 -10.27 2.11
N ARG A 82 17.85 -10.32 2.07
CA ARG A 82 17.07 -9.60 1.08
C ARG A 82 17.16 -8.07 1.22
N HIS A 83 17.38 -7.55 2.44
CA HIS A 83 17.41 -6.11 2.69
C HIS A 83 18.55 -5.39 1.95
N MET A 84 19.63 -6.11 1.57
CA MET A 84 20.65 -5.56 0.68
C MET A 84 20.08 -5.18 -0.70
N ARG A 85 19.17 -6.02 -1.24
CA ARG A 85 18.48 -5.71 -2.51
C ARG A 85 17.42 -4.64 -2.32
N ASP A 86 16.73 -4.68 -1.20
CA ASP A 86 15.67 -3.73 -0.87
C ASP A 86 16.25 -2.31 -0.74
N MET A 87 17.43 -2.16 -0.13
CA MET A 87 18.17 -0.89 -0.10
C MET A 87 18.50 -0.42 -1.52
N GLY A 88 19.01 -1.31 -2.38
CA GLY A 88 19.29 -0.95 -3.78
C GLY A 88 18.05 -0.52 -4.56
N HIS A 89 16.88 -1.11 -4.26
CA HIS A 89 15.62 -0.68 -4.87
C HIS A 89 15.15 0.68 -4.34
N LEU A 90 15.27 0.91 -3.02
CA LEU A 90 14.95 2.19 -2.40
C LEU A 90 15.81 3.33 -2.97
N MET A 91 17.13 3.13 -3.07
CA MET A 91 18.03 4.13 -3.66
C MET A 91 17.65 4.47 -5.11
N ARG A 92 17.30 3.47 -5.92
CA ARG A 92 16.79 3.71 -7.28
C ARG A 92 15.45 4.45 -7.28
N LEU A 93 14.56 4.13 -6.35
CA LEU A 93 13.26 4.81 -6.24
C LEU A 93 13.44 6.30 -5.89
N ILE A 94 14.37 6.63 -4.96
CA ILE A 94 14.72 8.01 -4.65
C ILE A 94 15.23 8.74 -5.91
N LYS A 95 16.14 8.11 -6.66
CA LYS A 95 16.65 8.68 -7.93
C LYS A 95 15.53 8.90 -8.95
N VAL A 96 14.59 7.95 -9.07
CA VAL A 96 13.44 8.11 -9.98
C VAL A 96 12.53 9.25 -9.55
N VAL A 97 12.24 9.39 -8.26
CA VAL A 97 11.42 10.51 -7.76
C VAL A 97 12.11 11.85 -8.00
N ALA A 98 13.42 11.95 -7.78
CA ALA A 98 14.20 13.16 -8.10
C ALA A 98 14.19 13.47 -9.59
N LEU A 99 14.30 12.44 -10.46
CA LEU A 99 14.21 12.59 -11.91
C LEU A 99 12.83 13.10 -12.36
N LEU A 100 11.75 12.66 -11.73
CA LEU A 100 10.41 13.20 -12.01
C LEU A 100 10.30 14.70 -11.70
N ASN A 101 11.20 15.21 -10.87
CA ASN A 101 11.30 16.63 -10.50
C ASN A 101 12.53 17.32 -11.12
N VAL A 102 13.02 16.83 -12.26
CA VAL A 102 14.28 17.26 -12.91
C VAL A 102 14.46 18.79 -12.94
N TRP A 103 13.44 19.53 -13.34
CA TRP A 103 13.53 20.98 -13.48
C TRP A 103 13.68 21.75 -12.15
N GLN A 104 13.27 21.14 -11.02
CA GLN A 104 13.45 21.72 -9.67
C GLN A 104 14.69 21.19 -8.96
N ARG A 105 15.33 20.15 -9.49
CA ARG A 105 16.46 19.45 -8.85
C ARG A 105 17.78 19.64 -9.60
N ARG A 106 17.71 20.13 -10.83
CA ARG A 106 18.86 20.30 -11.70
C ARG A 106 19.84 21.32 -11.14
N GLN A 107 21.10 20.95 -11.13
CA GLN A 107 22.22 21.82 -10.81
C GLN A 107 22.81 22.43 -12.09
N PRO A 108 23.62 23.52 -11.99
CA PRO A 108 24.25 24.17 -13.15
C PRO A 108 25.17 23.24 -13.96
N ASP A 109 25.70 22.19 -13.35
CA ASP A 109 26.58 21.20 -13.97
C ASP A 109 25.84 20.07 -14.68
N GLY A 110 24.51 20.10 -14.75
CA GLY A 110 23.69 19.07 -15.39
C GLY A 110 23.30 17.90 -14.47
N THR A 111 23.81 17.86 -13.24
CA THR A 111 23.43 16.84 -12.27
C THR A 111 22.08 17.12 -11.65
N ILE A 112 21.42 16.06 -11.15
CA ILE A 112 20.20 16.16 -10.35
C ILE A 112 20.53 15.80 -8.91
N VAL A 113 20.15 16.63 -7.96
CA VAL A 113 20.36 16.36 -6.53
C VAL A 113 19.01 16.11 -5.87
N ALA A 114 18.81 14.87 -5.37
CA ALA A 114 17.62 14.51 -4.60
C ALA A 114 17.54 15.33 -3.30
N ASN A 115 16.35 15.79 -2.96
CA ASN A 115 16.12 16.48 -1.69
C ASN A 115 15.30 15.63 -0.72
N GLN A 116 15.04 16.17 0.47
CA GLN A 116 14.31 15.47 1.52
C GLN A 116 12.90 15.06 1.09
N ALA A 117 12.19 15.88 0.29
CA ALA A 117 10.85 15.56 -0.19
C ALA A 117 10.86 14.34 -1.15
N ASP A 118 11.90 14.21 -1.99
CA ASP A 118 12.06 13.06 -2.88
C ASP A 118 12.34 11.78 -2.08
N ILE A 119 13.16 11.89 -1.03
CA ILE A 119 13.46 10.79 -0.09
C ILE A 119 12.18 10.35 0.62
N ASP A 120 11.41 11.28 1.17
CA ASP A 120 10.17 11.00 1.90
C ASP A 120 9.12 10.34 0.99
N ALA A 121 8.95 10.84 -0.22
CA ALA A 121 8.05 10.24 -1.20
C ALA A 121 8.47 8.82 -1.60
N ALA A 122 9.78 8.59 -1.78
CA ALA A 122 10.30 7.26 -2.07
C ALA A 122 10.10 6.28 -0.90
N PHE A 123 10.33 6.70 0.34
CA PHE A 123 10.05 5.89 1.51
C PHE A 123 8.56 5.58 1.67
N ALA A 124 7.67 6.54 1.42
CA ALA A 124 6.22 6.35 1.46
C ALA A 124 5.73 5.32 0.43
N LEU A 125 6.26 5.35 -0.80
CA LEU A 125 5.98 4.36 -1.82
C LEU A 125 6.55 2.99 -1.48
N TRP A 126 7.80 2.97 -1.00
CA TRP A 126 8.51 1.74 -0.66
C TRP A 126 7.88 1.01 0.52
N SER A 127 7.42 1.73 1.56
CA SER A 127 6.78 1.13 2.73
C SER A 127 5.52 0.33 2.38
N LYS A 128 4.72 0.79 1.42
CA LYS A 128 3.52 0.09 0.93
C LYS A 128 3.85 -1.29 0.31
N VAL A 129 5.03 -1.41 -0.27
CA VAL A 129 5.48 -2.64 -0.94
C VAL A 129 6.17 -3.59 0.02
N VAL A 130 7.01 -3.04 0.91
CA VAL A 130 7.90 -3.82 1.76
C VAL A 130 7.16 -4.63 2.81
N GLU A 131 6.06 -4.12 3.32
CA GLU A 131 5.29 -4.78 4.37
C GLU A 131 4.78 -6.16 3.93
N SER A 132 4.16 -6.24 2.75
CA SER A 132 3.68 -7.51 2.20
C SER A 132 4.83 -8.46 1.86
N GLN A 133 5.94 -7.90 1.36
CA GLN A 133 7.13 -8.67 1.00
C GLN A 133 7.89 -9.18 2.23
N ASP A 134 7.93 -8.42 3.33
CA ASP A 134 8.62 -8.85 4.56
C ASP A 134 7.94 -10.03 5.23
N LEU A 135 6.64 -10.06 5.15
CA LEU A 135 5.83 -11.15 5.69
C LEU A 135 5.67 -12.31 4.70
N ASN A 136 6.16 -12.14 3.45
CA ASN A 136 5.98 -13.09 2.36
C ASN A 136 4.50 -13.43 2.11
N VAL A 137 3.65 -12.42 2.25
CA VAL A 137 2.20 -12.51 2.06
C VAL A 137 1.82 -11.74 0.80
N PRO A 138 1.02 -12.30 -0.10
CA PRO A 138 0.49 -11.56 -1.24
C PRO A 138 -0.28 -10.32 -0.79
N PRO A 139 -0.18 -9.19 -1.52
CA PRO A 139 -0.88 -7.96 -1.16
C PRO A 139 -2.38 -8.13 -0.94
N ILE A 140 -3.04 -8.98 -1.75
CA ILE A 140 -4.47 -9.26 -1.60
C ILE A 140 -4.81 -9.91 -0.25
N VAL A 141 -3.96 -10.82 0.24
CA VAL A 141 -4.15 -11.49 1.53
C VAL A 141 -3.84 -10.52 2.68
N MET A 142 -2.83 -9.65 2.50
CA MET A 142 -2.54 -8.59 3.45
C MET A 142 -3.68 -7.57 3.55
N ASN A 143 -4.26 -7.16 2.42
CA ASN A 143 -5.43 -6.28 2.40
C ASN A 143 -6.63 -6.92 3.08
N PHE A 144 -6.88 -8.21 2.84
CA PHE A 144 -7.93 -8.96 3.52
C PHE A 144 -7.72 -8.98 5.04
N TYR A 145 -6.48 -9.21 5.48
CA TYR A 145 -6.14 -9.18 6.90
C TYR A 145 -6.42 -7.82 7.53
N LYS A 146 -5.98 -6.72 6.88
CA LYS A 146 -6.12 -5.35 7.38
C LYS A 146 -7.57 -4.84 7.36
N ASN A 147 -8.31 -5.17 6.30
CA ASN A 147 -9.63 -4.57 6.07
C ASN A 147 -10.78 -5.39 6.65
N PHE A 148 -10.56 -6.69 6.91
CA PHE A 148 -11.63 -7.57 7.40
C PHE A 148 -11.28 -8.26 8.71
N ILE A 149 -10.14 -8.96 8.79
CA ILE A 149 -9.82 -9.72 10.00
C ILE A 149 -9.55 -8.81 11.20
N LEU A 150 -8.69 -7.81 11.04
CA LEU A 150 -8.39 -6.89 12.14
C LEU A 150 -9.60 -6.08 12.60
N PRO A 151 -10.37 -5.42 11.71
CA PRO A 151 -11.54 -4.66 12.15
C PRO A 151 -12.61 -5.53 12.81
N ALA A 152 -12.92 -6.71 12.24
CA ALA A 152 -13.87 -7.65 12.84
C ALA A 152 -13.42 -8.13 14.23
N TYR A 153 -12.10 -8.38 14.38
CA TYR A 153 -11.54 -8.76 15.67
C TYR A 153 -11.63 -7.62 16.70
N PHE A 154 -11.34 -6.38 16.31
CA PHE A 154 -11.44 -5.22 17.20
C PHE A 154 -12.89 -4.90 17.58
N GLU A 155 -13.82 -5.04 16.64
CA GLU A 155 -15.24 -4.87 16.92
C GLU A 155 -15.69 -5.85 18.00
N LYS A 156 -15.38 -7.14 17.82
CA LYS A 156 -15.68 -8.18 18.81
C LYS A 156 -15.00 -7.91 20.16
N LYS A 157 -13.73 -7.49 20.14
CA LYS A 157 -12.98 -7.20 21.38
C LYS A 157 -13.56 -6.04 22.16
N ASN A 158 -14.15 -5.06 21.49
CA ASN A 158 -14.74 -3.88 22.10
C ASN A 158 -16.21 -4.07 22.46
N ASP A 159 -16.80 -5.22 22.13
CA ASP A 159 -18.18 -5.53 22.50
C ASP A 159 -18.27 -5.78 24.02
N PRO A 160 -19.19 -5.09 24.75
CA PRO A 160 -19.37 -5.25 26.19
C PRO A 160 -19.70 -6.68 26.63
N GLU A 161 -20.37 -7.47 25.77
CA GLU A 161 -20.69 -8.88 26.07
C GLU A 161 -19.41 -9.74 26.18
N PHE A 162 -18.35 -9.38 25.47
CA PHE A 162 -17.07 -10.09 25.48
C PHE A 162 -16.00 -9.40 26.34
N ALA A 163 -16.28 -8.23 26.90
CA ALA A 163 -15.32 -7.48 27.72
C ALA A 163 -14.86 -8.25 28.97
N SER A 164 -15.71 -9.12 29.52
CA SER A 164 -15.36 -10.00 30.65
C SER A 164 -14.36 -11.13 30.27
N ASP A 165 -14.32 -11.54 29.01
CA ASP A 165 -13.42 -12.58 28.52
C ASP A 165 -12.03 -12.03 28.15
N VAL A 166 -11.89 -10.71 28.05
CA VAL A 166 -10.62 -10.03 27.74
C VAL A 166 -9.60 -10.20 28.86
N ASP A 167 -10.03 -10.34 30.13
CA ASP A 167 -9.14 -10.60 31.27
C ASP A 167 -8.43 -11.96 31.18
N PHE A 168 -8.94 -12.89 30.36
CA PHE A 168 -8.32 -14.19 30.11
C PHE A 168 -7.51 -14.27 28.81
N GLY A 169 -7.35 -13.18 28.06
CA GLY A 169 -6.41 -13.07 26.94
C GLY A 169 -6.79 -13.78 25.64
N PHE A 170 -8.01 -14.34 25.50
CA PHE A 170 -8.31 -15.25 24.39
C PHE A 170 -9.70 -15.03 23.75
N VAL A 171 -9.97 -13.84 23.26
CA VAL A 171 -11.11 -13.63 22.36
C VAL A 171 -10.68 -13.89 20.92
N GLY A 172 -10.99 -15.06 20.37
CA GLY A 172 -10.74 -15.39 18.98
C GLY A 172 -11.94 -15.03 18.09
N LEU A 173 -11.68 -14.74 16.82
CA LEU A 173 -12.70 -14.51 15.81
C LEU A 173 -13.08 -15.83 15.12
N SER A 174 -14.33 -16.25 15.18
CA SER A 174 -14.80 -17.42 14.45
C SER A 174 -14.94 -17.13 12.95
N SER A 175 -14.91 -18.16 12.11
CA SER A 175 -15.15 -18.01 10.66
C SER A 175 -16.55 -17.47 10.37
N GLN A 176 -17.54 -17.79 11.21
CA GLN A 176 -18.92 -17.32 11.05
C GLN A 176 -19.03 -15.81 11.35
N GLU A 177 -18.41 -15.34 12.42
CA GLU A 177 -18.36 -13.91 12.76
C GLU A 177 -17.64 -13.10 11.67
N LEU A 178 -16.50 -13.62 11.16
CA LEU A 178 -15.81 -13.01 10.05
C LEU A 178 -16.67 -12.96 8.79
N SER A 179 -17.41 -14.02 8.49
CA SER A 179 -18.33 -14.06 7.32
C SER A 179 -19.48 -13.07 7.47
N THR A 180 -20.02 -12.91 8.70
CA THR A 180 -21.06 -11.94 9.00
C THR A 180 -20.53 -10.51 8.85
N TYR A 181 -19.32 -10.26 9.36
CA TYR A 181 -18.64 -8.96 9.20
C TYR A 181 -18.41 -8.62 7.73
N TYR A 182 -17.86 -9.58 6.97
CA TYR A 182 -17.57 -9.42 5.55
C TYR A 182 -18.85 -9.14 4.75
N LEU A 183 -19.93 -9.89 4.98
CA LEU A 183 -21.23 -9.67 4.33
C LEU A 183 -21.79 -8.28 4.60
N ARG A 184 -21.58 -7.76 5.82
CA ARG A 184 -22.04 -6.40 6.19
C ARG A 184 -21.24 -5.32 5.47
N VAL A 185 -19.94 -5.52 5.25
CA VAL A 185 -19.04 -4.53 4.64
C VAL A 185 -19.09 -4.58 3.12
N GLU A 186 -19.06 -5.79 2.53
CA GLU A 186 -18.97 -6.00 1.08
C GLU A 186 -20.31 -6.31 0.41
N GLU A 187 -21.38 -6.40 1.20
CA GLU A 187 -22.73 -6.77 0.70
C GLU A 187 -22.76 -8.08 -0.12
N SER A 188 -21.72 -8.90 0.04
CA SER A 188 -21.52 -10.17 -0.68
C SER A 188 -21.05 -11.27 0.27
N PRO A 189 -21.43 -12.54 0.01
CA PRO A 189 -21.00 -13.63 0.88
C PRO A 189 -19.51 -13.92 0.75
N LEU A 190 -18.84 -14.14 1.88
CA LEU A 190 -17.45 -14.59 1.91
C LEU A 190 -17.36 -16.03 1.42
N ASN A 191 -16.49 -16.30 0.45
CA ASN A 191 -16.21 -17.66 0.02
C ASN A 191 -15.38 -18.40 1.07
N ASP A 192 -16.03 -19.28 1.84
CA ASP A 192 -15.42 -20.05 2.94
C ASP A 192 -14.30 -20.99 2.45
N GLU A 193 -14.43 -21.57 1.27
CA GLU A 193 -13.40 -22.42 0.68
C GLU A 193 -12.13 -21.62 0.34
N HIS A 194 -12.29 -20.45 -0.25
CA HIS A 194 -11.18 -19.54 -0.54
C HIS A 194 -10.51 -19.06 0.75
N LEU A 195 -11.30 -18.68 1.76
CA LEU A 195 -10.80 -18.30 3.07
C LEU A 195 -9.92 -19.40 3.67
N ARG A 196 -10.44 -20.62 3.77
CA ARG A 196 -9.77 -21.75 4.44
C ARG A 196 -8.59 -22.30 3.66
N LYS A 197 -8.68 -22.38 2.33
CA LYS A 197 -7.63 -23.00 1.50
C LYS A 197 -6.54 -22.05 1.05
N GLN A 198 -6.84 -20.75 0.94
CA GLN A 198 -5.89 -19.80 0.37
C GLN A 198 -5.48 -18.68 1.36
N ILE A 199 -6.42 -18.04 2.04
CA ILE A 199 -6.11 -16.88 2.88
C ILE A 199 -5.52 -17.31 4.23
N LEU A 200 -6.24 -18.11 5.01
CA LEU A 200 -5.80 -18.51 6.35
C LEU A 200 -4.44 -19.21 6.36
N PRO A 201 -4.14 -20.17 5.46
CA PRO A 201 -2.83 -20.84 5.47
C PRO A 201 -1.66 -19.87 5.26
N GLN A 202 -1.82 -18.88 4.40
CA GLN A 202 -0.78 -17.88 4.14
C GLN A 202 -0.59 -16.95 5.34
N LEU A 203 -1.68 -16.52 6.00
CA LEU A 203 -1.62 -15.72 7.21
C LEU A 203 -1.03 -16.49 8.40
N ILE A 204 -1.30 -17.79 8.52
CA ILE A 204 -0.69 -18.67 9.52
C ILE A 204 0.81 -18.83 9.25
N ALA A 205 1.18 -19.11 7.99
CA ALA A 205 2.58 -19.30 7.58
C ALA A 205 3.41 -18.04 7.77
N SER A 206 2.81 -16.86 7.61
CA SER A 206 3.47 -15.56 7.87
C SER A 206 3.55 -15.22 9.36
N GLY A 207 2.82 -15.94 10.21
CA GLY A 207 2.72 -15.65 11.64
C GLY A 207 1.82 -14.48 12.01
N LEU A 208 1.04 -13.95 11.06
CA LEU A 208 0.07 -12.85 11.31
C LEU A 208 -1.11 -13.29 12.15
N ILE A 209 -1.50 -14.55 12.05
CA ILE A 209 -2.58 -15.14 12.86
C ILE A 209 -2.13 -16.47 13.47
N THR A 210 -2.77 -16.86 14.56
CA THR A 210 -2.90 -18.28 14.95
C THR A 210 -4.35 -18.71 14.72
N TYR A 211 -4.53 -19.98 14.39
CA TYR A 211 -5.83 -20.58 14.12
C TYR A 211 -6.00 -21.80 15.04
N ASP A 212 -6.51 -21.55 16.22
CA ASP A 212 -6.57 -22.49 17.32
C ASP A 212 -7.95 -22.60 17.94
N GLN A 213 -8.10 -23.58 18.82
CA GLN A 213 -9.32 -23.73 19.61
C GLN A 213 -9.38 -22.62 20.67
N PRO A 214 -10.56 -22.02 20.93
CA PRO A 214 -10.73 -21.08 22.02
C PRO A 214 -10.50 -21.78 23.38
N ALA A 215 -9.92 -21.06 24.33
CA ALA A 215 -9.64 -21.60 25.67
C ALA A 215 -10.95 -21.99 26.41
N ASN A 216 -11.99 -21.20 26.23
CA ASN A 216 -13.32 -21.41 26.81
C ASN A 216 -14.34 -21.47 25.66
N GLY A 217 -14.75 -22.64 25.22
CA GLY A 217 -15.74 -22.75 24.15
C GLY A 217 -15.84 -24.13 23.53
N ASP A 218 -16.61 -24.25 22.44
CA ASP A 218 -16.75 -25.51 21.71
C ASP A 218 -15.41 -25.92 21.08
N ARG A 219 -14.85 -27.02 21.59
CA ARG A 219 -13.58 -27.61 21.11
C ARG A 219 -13.61 -28.05 19.64
N ARG A 220 -14.77 -28.01 18.99
CA ARG A 220 -14.93 -28.32 17.56
C ARG A 220 -14.70 -27.12 16.66
N SER A 221 -14.80 -25.91 17.19
CA SER A 221 -14.60 -24.68 16.44
C SER A 221 -13.17 -24.16 16.60
N ARG A 222 -12.55 -23.77 15.49
CA ARG A 222 -11.26 -23.04 15.49
C ARG A 222 -11.51 -21.57 15.27
N HIS A 223 -10.78 -20.75 16.01
CA HIS A 223 -10.89 -19.31 15.97
C HIS A 223 -9.59 -18.70 15.44
N ILE A 224 -9.72 -17.54 14.82
CA ILE A 224 -8.63 -16.71 14.29
C ILE A 224 -8.21 -15.78 15.42
N PHE A 225 -6.94 -15.83 15.79
CA PHE A 225 -6.32 -14.93 16.76
C PHE A 225 -5.29 -14.08 16.01
N PRO A 226 -5.60 -12.83 15.69
CA PRO A 226 -4.63 -11.93 15.09
C PRO A 226 -3.47 -11.71 16.05
N LYS A 227 -2.25 -11.97 15.58
CA LYS A 227 -1.04 -11.53 16.27
C LYS A 227 -0.82 -10.08 15.87
N MET A 228 -1.25 -9.18 16.73
CA MET A 228 -0.89 -7.79 16.61
C MET A 228 0.63 -7.71 16.81
N PHE A 229 1.37 -7.63 15.71
CA PHE A 229 2.74 -7.18 15.83
C PHE A 229 2.67 -5.78 16.40
N LEU A 230 3.13 -5.61 17.64
CA LEU A 230 3.17 -4.36 18.41
C LEU A 230 3.99 -3.24 17.73
N ASN A 231 4.32 -3.40 16.48
CA ASN A 231 5.00 -2.46 15.63
C ASN A 231 4.08 -1.85 14.56
N GLN A 232 2.89 -1.38 14.95
CA GLN A 232 2.18 -0.39 14.14
C GLN A 232 3.07 0.83 13.87
N ASN A 233 4.07 1.09 14.71
CA ASN A 233 5.08 2.12 14.50
C ASN A 233 6.21 1.74 13.53
N ARG A 234 6.34 0.50 13.08
CA ARG A 234 7.40 0.15 12.10
C ARG A 234 7.15 0.72 10.72
N PHE A 235 5.90 0.90 10.33
CA PHE A 235 5.51 1.37 9.00
C PHE A 235 4.64 2.64 9.05
N ASN A 236 4.24 3.11 10.24
CA ASN A 236 3.66 4.43 10.42
C ASN A 236 4.80 5.47 10.36
N PHE A 237 5.22 5.78 9.16
CA PHE A 237 5.83 7.07 8.90
C PHE A 237 4.73 8.09 9.22
N ASN A 238 4.85 8.74 10.39
CA ASN A 238 3.94 9.74 10.93
C ASN A 238 3.05 10.42 9.88
N ASP A 239 1.83 9.94 9.69
CA ASP A 239 0.76 10.70 9.03
C ASP A 239 0.50 12.03 9.77
N ASN A 240 0.93 12.14 11.02
CA ASN A 240 0.82 13.37 11.83
C ASN A 240 1.75 14.51 11.38
N ASN A 241 2.79 14.25 10.58
CA ASN A 241 3.60 15.30 9.96
C ASN A 241 3.24 15.53 8.47
N ILE A 242 2.58 14.59 7.80
CA ILE A 242 2.05 14.79 6.45
C ILE A 242 0.82 15.70 6.49
N GLY A 243 0.06 15.69 7.59
CA GLY A 243 -1.11 16.56 7.79
C GLY A 243 -0.80 18.05 7.99
N LYS A 244 0.48 18.42 8.22
CA LYS A 244 0.91 19.85 8.27
C LYS A 244 1.80 20.26 7.11
N SER A 245 2.31 19.32 6.31
CA SER A 245 3.00 19.60 5.04
C SER A 245 2.28 18.97 3.84
N GLY A 246 1.09 18.42 4.03
CA GLY A 246 0.23 17.79 3.03
C GLY A 246 -0.32 18.72 1.94
N GLY A 247 0.06 20.00 1.98
CA GLY A 247 -0.22 20.93 0.89
C GLY A 247 0.62 20.75 -0.37
N VAL A 248 1.72 19.98 -0.34
CA VAL A 248 2.68 20.04 -1.44
C VAL A 248 2.36 19.06 -2.57
N MET A 249 1.74 17.92 -2.30
CA MET A 249 1.36 17.00 -3.39
C MET A 249 0.01 17.36 -4.02
N ASP A 250 -0.96 17.79 -3.24
CA ASP A 250 -2.31 18.11 -3.74
C ASP A 250 -2.36 19.50 -4.42
N GLU A 251 -1.69 20.51 -3.88
CA GLU A 251 -1.68 21.84 -4.48
C GLU A 251 -0.67 22.00 -5.62
N SER A 252 0.47 21.30 -5.60
CA SER A 252 1.40 21.34 -6.72
C SER A 252 0.83 20.61 -7.95
N TRP A 253 0.08 19.52 -7.77
CA TRP A 253 -0.65 18.88 -8.86
C TRP A 253 -1.77 19.77 -9.41
N LYS A 254 -2.54 20.44 -8.54
CA LYS A 254 -3.55 21.43 -8.97
C LYS A 254 -2.95 22.65 -9.68
N LYS A 255 -1.78 23.14 -9.25
CA LYS A 255 -1.05 24.21 -9.96
C LYS A 255 -0.49 23.76 -11.31
N PHE A 256 -0.12 22.51 -11.47
CA PHE A 256 0.39 21.97 -12.74
C PHE A 256 -0.71 21.61 -13.75
N PHE A 257 -1.89 21.24 -13.28
CA PHE A 257 -2.97 20.72 -14.13
C PHE A 257 -4.14 21.68 -14.36
N GLY A 258 -4.10 22.91 -13.92
CA GLY A 258 -5.21 23.70 -14.34
C GLY A 258 -5.60 24.89 -13.53
N GLY A 259 -4.95 25.85 -13.67
CA GLY A 259 -5.52 27.15 -13.55
C GLY A 259 -6.28 27.53 -14.81
N LYS A 260 -7.55 27.19 -14.88
CA LYS A 260 -8.62 28.02 -15.48
C LYS A 260 -9.94 27.33 -15.21
N SER A 261 -10.64 27.81 -14.18
CA SER A 261 -12.10 27.70 -14.12
C SER A 261 -12.69 28.41 -15.32
N LEU A 262 -13.52 27.72 -16.05
CA LEU A 262 -14.63 28.29 -16.78
C LEU A 262 -15.86 28.18 -15.91
#